data_5b2b9cabe8ff0d123db2b37f9eb60e28
#
_entry.id   5b2b9cabe8ff0d123db2b37f9eb60e28
#
_cell.length_a   1.000
_cell.length_b   1.000
_cell.length_c   1.000
_cell.angle_alpha   90.00
_cell.angle_beta   90.00
_cell.angle_gamma   90.00
#
_symmetry.space_group_name_H-M   'P 1'
#
loop_
_entity.id
_entity.type
_entity.pdbx_description
1 polymer ?
#
loop_
_entity_poly.entity_id
_entity_poly.type
_entity_poly.pdbx_seq_one_letter_code
_entity_poly.pdbx_strand_id
1 'polypeptide(L)'
;MKRLAELMIVVMGILLGAPTMAAQEWSQEWARERIEKSPRHSEWVTVEHDGRKVETLVVYPESKDKRPVVLVIHEIFGLSDWAQELADELAAAGYLAVAPDLLSGMGPNGGRTNTFPAGGVMEAVSKLNPDQVTADLNAAADYALKLPAANGKLYVTGFCWGGGQSFRFATSRGDLSAAFVFYGPPPPQDMMPRIKAPVYGFYAGNDARIDATIPATISGMKAAGKTYDPVTYDGAGHGFMRAGEAPEAIDANKKARDDAWNRWKTLLAS
;
A
#
# COMPACT_ATOMS: atom_id res chain seq x y z
N MET A 1 23.27 27.15 75.64
CA MET A 1 22.14 27.13 74.70
C MET A 1 22.71 27.09 73.29
N LYS A 2 22.84 25.88 72.73
CA LYS A 2 23.36 25.67 71.36
C LYS A 2 22.15 25.34 70.50
N ARG A 3 21.89 26.17 69.47
CA ARG A 3 20.85 25.89 68.44
C ARG A 3 21.45 25.02 67.36
N LEU A 4 20.92 23.82 67.13
CA LEU A 4 21.17 22.99 65.95
C LEU A 4 20.37 23.62 64.84
N ALA A 5 21.03 23.90 63.70
CA ALA A 5 20.42 24.22 62.44
C ALA A 5 20.32 22.90 61.63
N GLU A 6 19.12 22.46 61.41
CA GLU A 6 18.86 21.31 60.47
C GLU A 6 18.93 21.78 59.02
N LEU A 7 19.86 21.19 58.28
CA LEU A 7 20.06 21.43 56.84
C LEU A 7 19.14 20.46 56.06
N MET A 8 18.08 20.99 55.54
CA MET A 8 17.15 20.26 54.68
C MET A 8 17.73 20.18 53.27
N ILE A 9 18.23 19.00 52.86
CA ILE A 9 18.71 18.76 51.50
C ILE A 9 17.46 18.38 50.67
N VAL A 10 17.02 19.31 49.82
CA VAL A 10 15.99 19.04 48.77
C VAL A 10 16.70 18.34 47.60
N VAL A 11 16.53 17.04 47.50
CA VAL A 11 16.94 16.26 46.30
C VAL A 11 15.92 16.51 45.22
N MET A 12 16.24 17.42 44.29
CA MET A 12 15.46 17.66 43.09
C MET A 12 15.76 16.53 42.08
N GLY A 13 14.92 15.49 42.07
CA GLY A 13 15.01 14.41 41.11
C GLY A 13 14.72 14.92 39.69
N ILE A 14 15.75 15.02 38.87
CA ILE A 14 15.61 15.26 37.44
C ILE A 14 15.08 13.96 36.84
N LEU A 15 13.77 13.91 36.57
CA LEU A 15 13.19 12.90 35.69
C LEU A 15 13.71 13.16 34.26
N LEU A 16 14.81 12.51 33.92
CA LEU A 16 15.22 12.36 32.52
C LEU A 16 14.14 11.52 31.82
N GLY A 17 13.18 12.20 31.19
CA GLY A 17 12.27 11.56 30.26
C GLY A 17 13.10 10.87 29.17
N ALA A 18 13.01 9.54 29.07
CA ALA A 18 13.59 8.83 27.94
C ALA A 18 13.04 9.46 26.65
N PRO A 19 13.88 9.74 25.64
CA PRO A 19 13.39 10.21 24.37
C PRO A 19 12.41 9.16 23.83
N THR A 20 11.15 9.55 23.64
CA THR A 20 10.19 8.75 22.89
C THR A 20 10.78 8.61 21.49
N MET A 21 11.22 7.42 21.11
CA MET A 21 11.62 7.15 19.73
C MET A 21 10.42 7.51 18.85
N ALA A 22 10.63 8.42 17.90
CA ALA A 22 9.59 8.74 16.93
C ALA A 22 9.15 7.43 16.24
N ALA A 23 7.84 7.17 16.23
CA ALA A 23 7.31 5.97 15.60
C ALA A 23 7.71 5.97 14.11
N GLN A 24 8.12 4.81 13.61
CA GLN A 24 8.46 4.65 12.19
C GLN A 24 7.17 4.53 11.40
N GLU A 25 7.00 5.34 10.34
CA GLU A 25 5.75 5.41 9.57
C GLU A 25 5.37 4.07 8.92
N TRP A 26 6.36 3.24 8.64
CA TRP A 26 6.15 1.91 8.06
C TRP A 26 5.77 0.84 9.08
N SER A 27 5.88 1.13 10.40
CA SER A 27 5.62 0.15 11.45
C SER A 27 4.24 0.34 12.08
N GLN A 28 3.39 -0.68 11.96
CA GLN A 28 2.08 -0.79 12.61
C GLN A 28 2.05 -2.10 13.40
N GLU A 29 2.21 -2.03 14.73
CA GLU A 29 2.28 -3.20 15.60
C GLU A 29 1.07 -4.12 15.45
N TRP A 30 -0.13 -3.55 15.38
CA TRP A 30 -1.38 -4.30 15.21
C TRP A 30 -1.43 -5.11 13.92
N ALA A 31 -0.86 -4.59 12.82
CA ALA A 31 -0.78 -5.30 11.54
C ALA A 31 0.27 -6.41 11.59
N ARG A 32 1.44 -6.13 12.18
CA ARG A 32 2.50 -7.13 12.38
C ARG A 32 2.02 -8.31 13.21
N GLU A 33 1.29 -8.06 14.31
CA GLU A 33 0.71 -9.13 15.11
C GLU A 33 -0.27 -10.02 14.33
N ARG A 34 -1.00 -9.48 13.36
CA ARG A 34 -1.88 -10.26 12.48
C ARG A 34 -1.08 -11.13 11.53
N ILE A 35 -0.01 -10.58 10.93
CA ILE A 35 0.90 -11.34 10.05
C ILE A 35 1.54 -12.51 10.81
N GLU A 36 2.05 -12.27 12.03
CA GLU A 36 2.67 -13.30 12.87
C GLU A 36 1.72 -14.45 13.24
N LYS A 37 0.42 -14.18 13.30
CA LYS A 37 -0.64 -15.17 13.58
C LYS A 37 -1.22 -15.81 12.32
N SER A 38 -0.80 -15.35 11.13
CA SER A 38 -1.32 -15.87 9.87
C SER A 38 -0.88 -17.32 9.63
N PRO A 39 -1.79 -18.23 9.22
CA PRO A 39 -1.43 -19.60 8.86
C PRO A 39 -0.88 -19.72 7.43
N ARG A 40 -0.92 -18.62 6.65
CA ARG A 40 -0.58 -18.64 5.23
C ARG A 40 0.91 -18.62 4.99
N HIS A 41 1.35 -19.34 3.97
CA HIS A 41 2.73 -19.29 3.53
C HIS A 41 3.04 -17.95 2.90
N SER A 42 4.10 -17.30 3.37
CA SER A 42 4.65 -16.10 2.77
C SER A 42 6.17 -16.24 2.62
N GLU A 43 6.70 -15.65 1.57
CA GLU A 43 8.15 -15.62 1.34
C GLU A 43 8.59 -14.28 0.75
N TRP A 44 9.83 -13.91 1.03
CA TRP A 44 10.51 -12.81 0.37
C TRP A 44 11.37 -13.37 -0.75
N VAL A 45 11.18 -12.82 -1.95
CA VAL A 45 11.95 -13.18 -3.14
C VAL A 45 12.64 -11.96 -3.71
N THR A 46 13.81 -12.15 -4.30
CA THR A 46 14.50 -11.08 -5.04
C THR A 46 14.16 -11.18 -6.51
N VAL A 47 13.42 -10.21 -7.05
CA VAL A 47 13.14 -10.11 -8.48
C VAL A 47 14.20 -9.23 -9.12
N GLU A 48 14.95 -9.82 -10.07
CA GLU A 48 16.04 -9.12 -10.75
C GLU A 48 15.62 -8.67 -12.16
N HIS A 49 15.90 -7.41 -12.50
CA HIS A 49 15.75 -6.88 -13.85
C HIS A 49 16.69 -5.67 -14.05
N ASP A 50 17.25 -5.52 -15.22
CA ASP A 50 18.10 -4.38 -15.63
C ASP A 50 19.19 -4.00 -14.59
N GLY A 51 19.75 -5.02 -13.91
CA GLY A 51 20.75 -4.84 -12.85
C GLY A 51 20.21 -4.37 -11.51
N ARG A 52 18.88 -4.21 -11.37
CA ARG A 52 18.19 -3.88 -10.13
C ARG A 52 17.65 -5.14 -9.44
N LYS A 53 17.70 -5.15 -8.11
CA LYS A 53 17.14 -6.18 -7.25
C LYS A 53 15.95 -5.61 -6.48
N VAL A 54 14.77 -6.17 -6.65
CA VAL A 54 13.54 -5.75 -5.98
C VAL A 54 13.11 -6.85 -5.02
N GLU A 55 13.24 -6.59 -3.73
CA GLU A 55 12.74 -7.48 -2.68
C GLU A 55 11.20 -7.46 -2.71
N THR A 56 10.61 -8.61 -2.91
CA THR A 56 9.18 -8.75 -3.16
C THR A 56 8.58 -9.74 -2.20
N LEU A 57 7.54 -9.34 -1.49
CA LEU A 57 6.76 -10.25 -0.65
C LEU A 57 5.75 -11.01 -1.52
N VAL A 58 5.73 -12.32 -1.41
CA VAL A 58 4.73 -13.20 -2.03
C VAL A 58 3.98 -13.91 -0.92
N VAL A 59 2.64 -13.79 -0.94
CA VAL A 59 1.76 -14.46 0.03
C VAL A 59 0.81 -15.39 -0.73
N TYR A 60 0.84 -16.65 -0.34
CA TYR A 60 0.10 -17.72 -1.02
C TYR A 60 -1.25 -17.98 -0.34
N PRO A 61 -2.34 -18.11 -1.11
CA PRO A 61 -3.62 -18.55 -0.56
C PRO A 61 -3.56 -20.02 -0.13
N GLU A 62 -4.37 -20.37 0.87
CA GLU A 62 -4.55 -21.74 1.32
C GLU A 62 -5.36 -22.55 0.29
N SER A 63 -4.78 -22.82 -0.86
CA SER A 63 -5.42 -23.50 -1.98
C SER A 63 -4.43 -24.37 -2.75
N LYS A 64 -4.91 -25.52 -3.25
CA LYS A 64 -4.18 -26.37 -4.19
C LYS A 64 -4.40 -25.92 -5.65
N ASP A 65 -5.41 -25.12 -5.90
CA ASP A 65 -5.73 -24.63 -7.24
C ASP A 65 -4.90 -23.39 -7.55
N LYS A 66 -4.61 -23.20 -8.84
CA LYS A 66 -4.00 -21.96 -9.32
C LYS A 66 -4.94 -20.76 -9.13
N ARG A 67 -4.39 -19.65 -8.70
CA ARG A 67 -5.14 -18.45 -8.32
C ARG A 67 -4.73 -17.22 -9.12
N PRO A 68 -5.64 -16.24 -9.28
CA PRO A 68 -5.28 -14.95 -9.87
C PRO A 68 -4.22 -14.24 -9.03
N VAL A 69 -3.33 -13.52 -9.70
CA VAL A 69 -2.32 -12.66 -9.08
C VAL A 69 -2.91 -11.30 -8.80
N VAL A 70 -2.68 -10.76 -7.61
CA VAL A 70 -2.91 -9.36 -7.26
C VAL A 70 -1.56 -8.72 -6.93
N LEU A 71 -1.12 -7.81 -7.81
CA LEU A 71 0.06 -6.99 -7.60
C LEU A 71 -0.31 -5.81 -6.70
N VAL A 72 0.32 -5.70 -5.53
CA VAL A 72 0.03 -4.70 -4.51
C VAL A 72 1.07 -3.61 -4.50
N ILE A 73 0.66 -2.36 -4.70
CA ILE A 73 1.53 -1.18 -4.67
C ILE A 73 1.29 -0.41 -3.37
N HIS A 74 2.34 -0.31 -2.56
CA HIS A 74 2.31 0.29 -1.23
C HIS A 74 2.00 1.80 -1.23
N GLU A 75 1.67 2.34 -0.05
CA GLU A 75 1.48 3.77 0.20
C GLU A 75 2.81 4.56 0.19
N ILE A 76 2.72 5.86 0.49
CA ILE A 76 3.89 6.75 0.74
C ILE A 76 4.77 6.24 1.89
N PHE A 77 4.26 5.33 2.72
CA PHE A 77 4.98 4.71 3.84
C PHE A 77 5.82 3.48 3.46
N GLY A 78 6.03 3.24 2.15
CA GLY A 78 6.73 2.05 1.68
C GLY A 78 5.93 0.76 1.90
N LEU A 79 6.58 -0.39 1.77
CA LEU A 79 5.97 -1.69 2.07
C LEU A 79 5.91 -1.89 3.60
N SER A 80 5.00 -1.15 4.22
CA SER A 80 4.75 -1.10 5.66
C SER A 80 4.16 -2.40 6.20
N ASP A 81 4.10 -2.54 7.54
CA ASP A 81 3.46 -3.71 8.16
C ASP A 81 2.01 -3.87 7.70
N TRP A 82 1.25 -2.74 7.59
CA TRP A 82 -0.11 -2.80 7.04
C TRP A 82 -0.16 -3.26 5.57
N ALA A 83 0.74 -2.78 4.73
CA ALA A 83 0.74 -3.19 3.32
C ALA A 83 1.07 -4.69 3.16
N GLN A 84 1.91 -5.25 4.04
CA GLN A 84 2.20 -6.68 4.09
C GLN A 84 0.99 -7.46 4.64
N GLU A 85 0.31 -6.95 5.67
CA GLU A 85 -0.91 -7.54 6.22
C GLU A 85 -2.04 -7.56 5.19
N LEU A 86 -2.23 -6.49 4.43
CA LEU A 86 -3.19 -6.44 3.33
C LEU A 86 -2.91 -7.50 2.25
N ALA A 87 -1.63 -7.77 1.94
CA ALA A 87 -1.26 -8.86 1.04
C ALA A 87 -1.68 -10.22 1.63
N ASP A 88 -1.57 -10.40 2.95
CA ASP A 88 -2.04 -11.57 3.64
C ASP A 88 -3.58 -11.70 3.63
N GLU A 89 -4.33 -10.60 3.81
CA GLU A 89 -5.79 -10.59 3.65
C GLU A 89 -6.25 -10.95 2.23
N LEU A 90 -5.55 -10.49 1.20
CA LEU A 90 -5.81 -10.88 -0.18
C LEU A 90 -5.58 -12.37 -0.38
N ALA A 91 -4.54 -12.93 0.22
CA ALA A 91 -4.29 -14.36 0.18
C ALA A 91 -5.37 -15.14 0.95
N ALA A 92 -5.86 -14.63 2.09
CA ALA A 92 -7.03 -15.18 2.79
C ALA A 92 -8.29 -15.18 1.92
N ALA A 93 -8.44 -14.16 1.07
CA ALA A 93 -9.55 -14.06 0.10
C ALA A 93 -9.35 -14.95 -1.15
N GLY A 94 -8.25 -15.71 -1.24
CA GLY A 94 -8.01 -16.69 -2.29
C GLY A 94 -7.19 -16.19 -3.48
N TYR A 95 -6.42 -15.13 -3.34
CA TYR A 95 -5.57 -14.56 -4.39
C TYR A 95 -4.09 -14.79 -4.08
N LEU A 96 -3.25 -14.92 -5.11
CA LEU A 96 -1.80 -14.89 -4.97
C LEU A 96 -1.38 -13.42 -4.89
N ALA A 97 -1.06 -12.95 -3.68
CA ALA A 97 -0.69 -11.56 -3.46
C ALA A 97 0.82 -11.37 -3.62
N VAL A 98 1.22 -10.34 -4.38
CA VAL A 98 2.61 -10.03 -4.67
C VAL A 98 2.85 -8.54 -4.45
N ALA A 99 3.71 -8.21 -3.50
CA ALA A 99 3.96 -6.86 -3.05
C ALA A 99 5.46 -6.51 -3.13
N PRO A 100 5.91 -5.85 -4.21
CA PRO A 100 7.29 -5.42 -4.32
C PRO A 100 7.58 -4.25 -3.35
N ASP A 101 8.71 -4.31 -2.66
CA ASP A 101 9.25 -3.18 -1.91
C ASP A 101 10.02 -2.27 -2.88
N LEU A 102 9.36 -1.22 -3.36
CA LEU A 102 9.91 -0.31 -4.37
C LEU A 102 11.09 0.53 -3.85
N LEU A 103 11.34 0.50 -2.53
CA LEU A 103 12.54 1.09 -1.90
C LEU A 103 13.71 0.11 -1.77
N SER A 104 13.62 -1.08 -2.37
CA SER A 104 14.70 -2.07 -2.36
C SER A 104 16.02 -1.49 -2.81
N GLY A 105 17.09 -1.70 -2.04
CA GLY A 105 18.43 -1.19 -2.31
C GLY A 105 18.64 0.29 -2.01
N MET A 106 17.61 1.04 -1.60
CA MET A 106 17.68 2.49 -1.34
C MET A 106 17.84 2.85 0.13
N GLY A 107 17.55 1.92 1.02
CA GLY A 107 17.72 2.11 2.45
C GLY A 107 19.18 2.03 2.91
N PRO A 108 19.47 2.38 4.15
CA PRO A 108 20.78 2.23 4.75
C PRO A 108 21.38 0.84 4.48
N ASN A 109 22.65 0.80 4.09
CA ASN A 109 23.39 -0.44 3.73
C ASN A 109 22.74 -1.24 2.58
N GLY A 110 22.02 -0.59 1.67
CA GLY A 110 21.34 -1.27 0.59
C GLY A 110 20.06 -2.00 1.02
N GLY A 111 19.48 -1.61 2.14
CA GLY A 111 18.24 -2.18 2.66
C GLY A 111 17.00 -1.68 1.93
N ARG A 112 15.83 -2.04 2.46
CA ARG A 112 14.49 -1.73 1.94
C ARG A 112 13.68 -0.91 2.95
N THR A 113 12.38 -0.76 2.77
CA THR A 113 11.48 0.06 3.60
C THR A 113 11.80 0.00 5.10
N ASN A 114 11.92 -1.19 5.67
CA ASN A 114 12.12 -1.38 7.12
C ASN A 114 13.50 -1.00 7.66
N THR A 115 14.41 -0.56 6.81
CA THR A 115 15.75 -0.10 7.23
C THR A 115 15.85 1.42 7.32
N PHE A 116 14.83 2.16 6.86
CA PHE A 116 14.82 3.61 6.93
C PHE A 116 14.55 4.10 8.36
N PRO A 117 15.22 5.20 8.78
CA PRO A 117 14.86 5.89 10.01
C PRO A 117 13.49 6.56 9.88
N ALA A 118 12.91 6.96 11.02
CA ALA A 118 11.68 7.75 11.04
C ALA A 118 11.78 8.99 10.14
N GLY A 119 10.75 9.27 9.34
CA GLY A 119 10.69 10.37 8.36
C GLY A 119 11.40 10.07 7.02
N GLY A 120 12.21 9.02 6.93
CA GLY A 120 13.01 8.74 5.74
C GLY A 120 12.26 8.07 4.61
N VAL A 121 11.26 7.25 4.92
CA VAL A 121 10.51 6.46 3.92
C VAL A 121 9.69 7.37 3.02
N MET A 122 8.93 8.30 3.57
CA MET A 122 8.08 9.21 2.79
C MET A 122 8.90 10.05 1.81
N GLU A 123 10.06 10.55 2.26
CA GLU A 123 10.98 11.29 1.39
C GLU A 123 11.52 10.40 0.27
N ALA A 124 11.93 9.17 0.57
CA ALA A 124 12.45 8.24 -0.42
C ALA A 124 11.39 7.86 -1.46
N VAL A 125 10.17 7.50 -1.04
CA VAL A 125 9.06 7.17 -1.96
C VAL A 125 8.71 8.37 -2.86
N SER A 126 8.71 9.60 -2.32
CA SER A 126 8.39 10.81 -3.11
C SER A 126 9.41 11.09 -4.22
N LYS A 127 10.62 10.57 -4.10
CA LYS A 127 11.73 10.74 -5.07
C LYS A 127 11.85 9.59 -6.07
N LEU A 128 11.03 8.54 -5.96
CA LEU A 128 11.07 7.41 -6.89
C LEU A 128 10.78 7.88 -8.33
N ASN A 129 11.63 7.43 -9.25
CA ASN A 129 11.42 7.67 -10.67
C ASN A 129 10.22 6.85 -11.17
N PRO A 130 9.18 7.47 -11.77
CA PRO A 130 7.98 6.76 -12.20
C PRO A 130 8.23 5.67 -13.26
N ASP A 131 9.24 5.83 -14.11
CA ASP A 131 9.57 4.82 -15.12
C ASP A 131 10.27 3.62 -14.49
N GLN A 132 11.14 3.86 -13.50
CA GLN A 132 11.74 2.79 -12.68
C GLN A 132 10.67 2.02 -11.90
N VAL A 133 9.71 2.74 -11.27
CA VAL A 133 8.56 2.10 -10.61
C VAL A 133 7.79 1.20 -11.59
N THR A 134 7.53 1.69 -12.79
CA THR A 134 6.84 0.90 -13.83
C THR A 134 7.65 -0.34 -14.23
N ALA A 135 8.98 -0.24 -14.33
CA ALA A 135 9.85 -1.36 -14.64
C ALA A 135 9.88 -2.40 -13.51
N ASP A 136 10.01 -1.96 -12.25
CA ASP A 136 9.95 -2.82 -11.06
C ASP A 136 8.62 -3.57 -10.98
N LEU A 137 7.49 -2.90 -11.22
CA LEU A 137 6.16 -3.49 -11.22
C LEU A 137 5.98 -4.51 -12.34
N ASN A 138 6.50 -4.24 -13.54
CA ASN A 138 6.47 -5.20 -14.64
C ASN A 138 7.28 -6.46 -14.30
N ALA A 139 8.48 -6.30 -13.76
CA ALA A 139 9.32 -7.42 -13.36
C ALA A 139 8.64 -8.28 -12.27
N ALA A 140 8.06 -7.65 -11.25
CA ALA A 140 7.32 -8.36 -10.19
C ALA A 140 6.08 -9.08 -10.74
N ALA A 141 5.32 -8.46 -11.66
CA ALA A 141 4.17 -9.08 -12.30
C ALA A 141 4.57 -10.29 -13.17
N ASP A 142 5.63 -10.14 -13.96
CA ASP A 142 6.14 -11.21 -14.83
C ASP A 142 6.70 -12.39 -14.02
N TYR A 143 7.34 -12.11 -12.90
CA TYR A 143 7.75 -13.13 -11.93
C TYR A 143 6.53 -13.87 -11.37
N ALA A 144 5.55 -13.13 -10.87
CA ALA A 144 4.36 -13.68 -10.23
C ALA A 144 3.54 -14.57 -11.19
N LEU A 145 3.38 -14.16 -12.44
CA LEU A 145 2.65 -14.93 -13.46
C LEU A 145 3.33 -16.26 -13.83
N LYS A 146 4.63 -16.40 -13.58
CA LYS A 146 5.38 -17.65 -13.79
C LYS A 146 5.33 -18.62 -12.61
N LEU A 147 4.84 -18.17 -11.44
CA LEU A 147 4.71 -19.03 -10.28
C LEU A 147 3.72 -20.18 -10.54
N PRO A 148 4.02 -21.40 -10.07
CA PRO A 148 3.12 -22.55 -10.27
C PRO A 148 1.70 -22.33 -9.72
N ALA A 149 1.58 -21.47 -8.70
CA ALA A 149 0.30 -21.09 -8.07
C ALA A 149 -0.53 -20.09 -8.89
N ALA A 150 0.06 -19.45 -9.92
CA ALA A 150 -0.65 -18.45 -10.73
C ALA A 150 -1.50 -19.11 -11.82
N ASN A 151 -2.71 -18.56 -12.05
CA ASN A 151 -3.61 -19.03 -13.10
C ASN A 151 -3.57 -18.18 -14.41
N GLY A 152 -2.66 -17.19 -14.46
CA GLY A 152 -2.48 -16.30 -15.61
C GLY A 152 -3.32 -15.02 -15.58
N LYS A 153 -4.29 -14.87 -14.66
CA LYS A 153 -5.00 -13.58 -14.46
C LYS A 153 -4.15 -12.66 -13.57
N LEU A 154 -4.05 -11.39 -13.97
CA LEU A 154 -3.30 -10.36 -13.27
C LEU A 154 -4.20 -9.17 -12.94
N TYR A 155 -4.26 -8.81 -11.68
CA TYR A 155 -4.83 -7.58 -11.15
C TYR A 155 -3.74 -6.70 -10.57
N VAL A 156 -3.94 -5.39 -10.60
CA VAL A 156 -3.09 -4.43 -9.87
C VAL A 156 -3.93 -3.62 -8.91
N THR A 157 -3.41 -3.39 -7.72
CA THR A 157 -4.00 -2.50 -6.72
C THR A 157 -2.94 -1.59 -6.15
N GLY A 158 -3.34 -0.41 -5.73
CA GLY A 158 -2.44 0.51 -5.04
C GLY A 158 -3.19 1.52 -4.20
N PHE A 159 -2.49 2.05 -3.21
CA PHE A 159 -3.07 2.87 -2.14
C PHE A 159 -2.33 4.21 -2.04
N CYS A 160 -3.04 5.33 -1.88
CA CYS A 160 -2.45 6.66 -1.77
C CYS A 160 -1.52 6.96 -2.97
N TRP A 161 -0.23 7.17 -2.74
CA TRP A 161 0.78 7.27 -3.78
C TRP A 161 0.73 6.04 -4.71
N GLY A 162 0.67 4.83 -4.15
CA GLY A 162 0.54 3.58 -4.91
C GLY A 162 -0.77 3.49 -5.70
N GLY A 163 -1.85 4.15 -5.26
CA GLY A 163 -3.08 4.27 -6.02
C GLY A 163 -2.86 5.01 -7.35
N GLY A 164 -2.11 6.10 -7.31
CA GLY A 164 -1.68 6.79 -8.52
C GLY A 164 -0.78 5.93 -9.41
N GLN A 165 0.12 5.13 -8.81
CA GLN A 165 0.97 4.20 -9.56
C GLN A 165 0.17 3.05 -10.18
N SER A 166 -0.85 2.52 -9.49
CA SER A 166 -1.77 1.51 -10.06
C SER A 166 -2.49 2.05 -11.30
N PHE A 167 -2.99 3.28 -11.22
CA PHE A 167 -3.66 3.91 -12.37
C PHE A 167 -2.67 4.17 -13.52
N ARG A 168 -1.44 4.65 -13.21
CA ARG A 168 -0.36 4.82 -14.20
C ARG A 168 0.03 3.48 -14.82
N PHE A 169 0.18 2.41 -14.02
CA PHE A 169 0.55 1.09 -14.50
C PHE A 169 -0.45 0.54 -15.51
N ALA A 170 -1.74 0.80 -15.32
CA ALA A 170 -2.78 0.43 -16.27
C ALA A 170 -2.61 1.08 -17.66
N THR A 171 -1.85 2.20 -17.78
CA THR A 171 -1.55 2.82 -19.07
C THR A 171 -0.40 2.15 -19.81
N SER A 172 0.41 1.34 -19.14
CA SER A 172 1.59 0.67 -19.69
C SER A 172 1.44 -0.85 -19.81
N ARG A 173 0.64 -1.48 -18.91
CA ARG A 173 0.44 -2.92 -18.88
C ARG A 173 -0.88 -3.33 -19.53
N GLY A 174 -0.80 -4.09 -20.62
CA GLY A 174 -1.96 -4.39 -21.47
C GLY A 174 -2.71 -5.69 -21.18
N ASP A 175 -2.21 -6.54 -20.30
CA ASP A 175 -2.77 -7.85 -19.92
C ASP A 175 -3.41 -7.87 -18.53
N LEU A 176 -3.63 -6.70 -17.92
CA LEU A 176 -4.35 -6.58 -16.65
C LEU A 176 -5.82 -6.99 -16.83
N SER A 177 -6.33 -7.79 -15.89
CA SER A 177 -7.77 -8.09 -15.79
C SER A 177 -8.54 -6.89 -15.24
N ALA A 178 -7.99 -6.17 -14.27
CA ALA A 178 -8.47 -4.87 -13.77
C ALA A 178 -7.37 -4.12 -13.01
N ALA A 179 -7.57 -2.80 -12.83
CA ALA A 179 -6.78 -1.95 -11.95
C ALA A 179 -7.67 -1.35 -10.85
N PHE A 180 -7.21 -1.43 -9.60
CA PHE A 180 -7.90 -0.90 -8.43
C PHE A 180 -7.11 0.27 -7.86
N VAL A 181 -7.76 1.42 -7.76
CA VAL A 181 -7.15 2.70 -7.39
C VAL A 181 -7.77 3.19 -6.07
N PHE A 182 -7.05 3.05 -4.97
CA PHE A 182 -7.50 3.55 -3.67
C PHE A 182 -6.91 4.93 -3.41
N TYR A 183 -7.80 5.93 -3.35
CA TYR A 183 -7.50 7.36 -3.04
C TYR A 183 -6.21 7.89 -3.70
N GLY A 184 -5.97 7.47 -4.95
CA GLY A 184 -4.83 7.89 -5.77
C GLY A 184 -5.21 8.83 -6.90
N PRO A 185 -4.32 9.74 -7.32
CA PRO A 185 -4.57 10.63 -8.45
C PRO A 185 -4.56 9.87 -9.80
N PRO A 186 -5.23 10.41 -10.84
CA PRO A 186 -5.18 9.85 -12.18
C PRO A 186 -3.81 10.09 -12.85
N PRO A 187 -3.46 9.31 -13.89
CA PRO A 187 -2.36 9.63 -14.77
C PRO A 187 -2.66 10.87 -15.63
N PRO A 188 -1.67 11.46 -16.30
CA PRO A 188 -1.89 12.48 -17.33
C PRO A 188 -2.96 12.04 -18.33
N GLN A 189 -3.81 12.99 -18.73
CA GLN A 189 -4.98 12.70 -19.55
C GLN A 189 -4.64 12.06 -20.92
N ASP A 190 -3.52 12.45 -21.51
CA ASP A 190 -3.00 11.92 -22.78
C ASP A 190 -2.54 10.45 -22.69
N MET A 191 -2.36 9.92 -21.48
CA MET A 191 -2.04 8.52 -21.25
C MET A 191 -3.29 7.63 -21.14
N MET A 192 -4.46 8.20 -20.81
CA MET A 192 -5.71 7.43 -20.60
C MET A 192 -6.12 6.57 -21.80
N PRO A 193 -5.94 6.99 -23.07
CA PRO A 193 -6.28 6.15 -24.24
C PRO A 193 -5.52 4.81 -24.30
N ARG A 194 -4.37 4.69 -23.62
CA ARG A 194 -3.54 3.48 -23.60
C ARG A 194 -4.11 2.38 -22.70
N ILE A 195 -4.98 2.73 -21.75
CA ILE A 195 -5.57 1.81 -20.79
C ILE A 195 -6.43 0.78 -21.52
N LYS A 196 -6.25 -0.51 -21.21
CA LYS A 196 -7.04 -1.62 -21.79
C LYS A 196 -7.98 -2.25 -20.77
N ALA A 197 -7.55 -2.36 -19.51
CA ALA A 197 -8.32 -2.96 -18.43
C ALA A 197 -9.35 -1.98 -17.85
N PRO A 198 -10.46 -2.45 -17.26
CA PRO A 198 -11.32 -1.62 -16.43
C PRO A 198 -10.55 -1.09 -15.22
N VAL A 199 -10.86 0.16 -14.83
CA VAL A 199 -10.29 0.83 -13.67
C VAL A 199 -11.40 1.11 -12.67
N TYR A 200 -11.22 0.67 -11.44
CA TYR A 200 -12.15 0.86 -10.34
C TYR A 200 -11.54 1.79 -9.28
N GLY A 201 -12.19 2.91 -9.02
CA GLY A 201 -11.74 3.90 -8.05
C GLY A 201 -12.44 3.76 -6.70
N PHE A 202 -11.69 3.98 -5.61
CA PHE A 202 -12.17 3.95 -4.22
C PHE A 202 -11.68 5.22 -3.54
N TYR A 203 -12.56 6.19 -3.30
CA TYR A 203 -12.20 7.53 -2.89
C TYR A 203 -12.81 7.91 -1.55
N ALA A 204 -12.14 8.80 -0.82
CA ALA A 204 -12.54 9.23 0.51
C ALA A 204 -13.25 10.57 0.42
N GLY A 205 -14.48 10.69 0.95
CA GLY A 205 -15.29 11.92 0.87
C GLY A 205 -14.70 13.14 1.61
N ASN A 206 -13.71 12.94 2.48
CA ASN A 206 -12.95 14.00 3.13
C ASN A 206 -11.52 14.13 2.55
N ASP A 207 -11.34 13.90 1.26
CA ASP A 207 -10.06 14.10 0.55
C ASP A 207 -10.23 15.07 -0.61
N ALA A 208 -10.47 16.34 -0.30
CA ALA A 208 -10.76 17.38 -1.31
C ALA A 208 -9.69 17.45 -2.42
N ARG A 209 -8.42 17.12 -2.12
CA ARG A 209 -7.33 17.14 -3.10
C ARG A 209 -7.51 16.06 -4.18
N ILE A 210 -7.88 14.87 -3.81
CA ILE A 210 -8.11 13.76 -4.74
C ILE A 210 -9.50 13.87 -5.37
N ASP A 211 -10.53 14.18 -4.58
CA ASP A 211 -11.90 14.29 -5.07
C ASP A 211 -12.06 15.34 -6.18
N ALA A 212 -11.32 16.44 -6.11
CA ALA A 212 -11.28 17.45 -7.17
C ALA A 212 -10.82 16.89 -8.53
N THR A 213 -10.11 15.76 -8.56
CA THR A 213 -9.64 15.15 -9.82
C THR A 213 -10.67 14.22 -10.46
N ILE A 214 -11.66 13.73 -9.71
CA ILE A 214 -12.59 12.69 -10.16
C ILE A 214 -13.45 13.14 -11.34
N PRO A 215 -14.08 14.34 -11.37
CA PRO A 215 -14.91 14.73 -12.50
C PRO A 215 -14.15 14.81 -13.84
N ALA A 216 -12.93 15.37 -13.81
CA ALA A 216 -12.07 15.44 -15.00
C ALA A 216 -11.61 14.03 -15.45
N THR A 217 -11.33 13.14 -14.50
CA THR A 217 -10.96 11.75 -14.78
C THR A 217 -12.10 10.98 -15.44
N ILE A 218 -13.33 11.11 -14.92
CA ILE A 218 -14.54 10.50 -15.53
C ILE A 218 -14.68 10.97 -16.98
N SER A 219 -14.58 12.30 -17.20
CA SER A 219 -14.69 12.90 -18.54
C SER A 219 -13.58 12.41 -19.48
N GLY A 220 -12.32 12.37 -19.03
CA GLY A 220 -11.18 11.91 -19.81
C GLY A 220 -11.25 10.43 -20.17
N MET A 221 -11.59 9.56 -19.22
CA MET A 221 -11.74 8.14 -19.43
C MET A 221 -12.92 7.83 -20.39
N LYS A 222 -14.04 8.54 -20.24
CA LYS A 222 -15.19 8.45 -21.14
C LYS A 222 -14.82 8.88 -22.57
N ALA A 223 -14.13 10.00 -22.71
CA ALA A 223 -13.67 10.49 -24.01
C ALA A 223 -12.69 9.52 -24.68
N ALA A 224 -11.87 8.82 -23.89
CA ALA A 224 -10.98 7.77 -24.36
C ALA A 224 -11.66 6.42 -24.63
N GLY A 225 -12.98 6.29 -24.37
CA GLY A 225 -13.73 5.02 -24.51
C GLY A 225 -13.31 3.96 -23.50
N LYS A 226 -12.86 4.36 -22.28
CA LYS A 226 -12.36 3.47 -21.25
C LYS A 226 -13.34 3.31 -20.10
N THR A 227 -13.34 2.13 -19.50
CA THR A 227 -14.14 1.85 -18.30
C THR A 227 -13.47 2.44 -17.06
N TYR A 228 -14.17 3.33 -16.38
CA TYR A 228 -13.77 3.87 -15.09
C TYR A 228 -15.00 3.98 -14.18
N ASP A 229 -14.94 3.29 -13.04
CA ASP A 229 -16.05 3.22 -12.07
C ASP A 229 -15.55 3.66 -10.70
N PRO A 230 -15.60 4.99 -10.39
CA PRO A 230 -15.22 5.54 -9.09
C PRO A 230 -16.39 5.48 -8.10
N VAL A 231 -16.09 5.14 -6.84
CA VAL A 231 -17.00 5.26 -5.69
C VAL A 231 -16.31 6.11 -4.63
N THR A 232 -17.04 7.09 -4.09
CA THR A 232 -16.60 7.91 -2.96
C THR A 232 -17.34 7.49 -1.70
N TYR A 233 -16.60 7.32 -0.60
CA TYR A 233 -17.11 6.89 0.71
C TYR A 233 -17.23 8.10 1.63
N ASP A 234 -18.48 8.48 1.92
CA ASP A 234 -18.81 9.68 2.70
C ASP A 234 -18.17 9.65 4.10
N GLY A 235 -17.62 10.79 4.50
CA GLY A 235 -17.00 10.96 5.82
C GLY A 235 -15.64 10.29 6.01
N ALA A 236 -15.23 9.42 5.09
CA ALA A 236 -13.94 8.78 5.16
C ALA A 236 -12.79 9.73 4.86
N GLY A 237 -11.69 9.61 5.57
CA GLY A 237 -10.45 10.34 5.32
C GLY A 237 -9.53 9.63 4.33
N HIS A 238 -8.56 10.38 3.78
CA HIS A 238 -7.48 9.80 2.97
C HIS A 238 -6.80 8.64 3.71
N GLY A 239 -6.54 7.52 3.04
CA GLY A 239 -5.92 6.34 3.67
C GLY A 239 -6.89 5.50 4.51
N PHE A 240 -8.20 5.61 4.28
CA PHE A 240 -9.22 4.92 5.09
C PHE A 240 -9.07 3.38 5.10
N MET A 241 -8.44 2.76 4.12
CA MET A 241 -8.20 1.31 4.14
C MET A 241 -7.30 0.93 5.32
N ARG A 242 -6.20 1.64 5.51
CA ARG A 242 -5.30 1.44 6.66
C ARG A 242 -5.88 2.03 7.95
N ALA A 243 -6.36 3.27 7.89
CA ALA A 243 -6.88 3.97 9.07
C ALA A 243 -8.17 3.34 9.62
N GLY A 244 -8.95 2.64 8.80
CA GLY A 244 -10.15 1.93 9.23
C GLY A 244 -9.89 0.63 9.98
N GLU A 245 -8.66 0.09 9.89
CA GLU A 245 -8.23 -1.12 10.59
C GLU A 245 -7.45 -0.83 11.87
N ALA A 246 -6.95 0.39 12.02
CA ALA A 246 -6.20 0.79 13.21
C ALA A 246 -7.09 0.70 14.48
N PRO A 247 -6.52 0.36 15.64
CA PRO A 247 -7.28 0.26 16.90
C PRO A 247 -8.07 1.53 17.24
N GLU A 248 -7.54 2.71 16.88
CA GLU A 248 -8.13 4.04 17.11
C GLU A 248 -9.00 4.53 15.93
N ALA A 249 -9.38 3.65 15.00
CA ALA A 249 -10.13 4.03 13.81
C ALA A 249 -11.47 4.69 14.15
N ILE A 250 -11.77 5.80 13.48
CA ILE A 250 -13.09 6.44 13.55
C ILE A 250 -14.12 5.62 12.75
N ASP A 251 -15.40 5.71 13.14
CA ASP A 251 -16.47 4.91 12.54
C ASP A 251 -16.61 5.09 11.02
N ALA A 252 -16.43 6.32 10.52
CA ALA A 252 -16.49 6.60 9.10
C ALA A 252 -15.41 5.85 8.31
N ASN A 253 -14.17 5.78 8.83
CA ASN A 253 -13.09 5.03 8.21
C ASN A 253 -13.31 3.52 8.29
N LYS A 254 -13.80 3.00 9.43
CA LYS A 254 -14.16 1.57 9.57
C LYS A 254 -15.21 1.16 8.55
N LYS A 255 -16.31 1.93 8.48
CA LYS A 255 -17.38 1.67 7.52
C LYS A 255 -16.88 1.72 6.07
N ALA A 256 -16.11 2.75 5.72
CA ALA A 256 -15.56 2.90 4.37
C ALA A 256 -14.62 1.74 4.00
N ARG A 257 -13.77 1.30 4.94
CA ARG A 257 -12.89 0.14 4.77
C ARG A 257 -13.70 -1.12 4.47
N ASP A 258 -14.74 -1.41 5.27
CA ASP A 258 -15.56 -2.60 5.12
C ASP A 258 -16.36 -2.58 3.81
N ASP A 259 -16.97 -1.46 3.46
CA ASP A 259 -17.72 -1.29 2.22
C ASP A 259 -16.80 -1.41 0.99
N ALA A 260 -15.63 -0.77 1.04
CA ALA A 260 -14.63 -0.82 -0.03
C ALA A 260 -14.06 -2.25 -0.19
N TRP A 261 -13.76 -2.93 0.89
CA TRP A 261 -13.28 -4.31 0.88
C TRP A 261 -14.30 -5.26 0.25
N ASN A 262 -15.57 -5.12 0.63
CA ASN A 262 -16.66 -5.94 0.07
C ASN A 262 -16.85 -5.67 -1.43
N ARG A 263 -16.84 -4.39 -1.85
CA ARG A 263 -16.89 -4.03 -3.28
C ARG A 263 -15.68 -4.60 -4.02
N TRP A 264 -14.50 -4.46 -3.48
CA TRP A 264 -13.26 -4.94 -4.10
C TRP A 264 -13.27 -6.46 -4.29
N LYS A 265 -13.65 -7.23 -3.27
CA LYS A 265 -13.81 -8.70 -3.39
C LYS A 265 -14.82 -9.09 -4.47
N THR A 266 -15.94 -8.37 -4.58
CA THR A 266 -16.95 -8.61 -5.63
C THR A 266 -16.38 -8.38 -7.03
N LEU A 267 -15.60 -7.31 -7.21
CA LEU A 267 -14.96 -6.97 -8.47
C LEU A 267 -13.82 -7.92 -8.85
N LEU A 268 -13.07 -8.42 -7.87
CA LEU A 268 -12.02 -9.42 -8.08
C LEU A 268 -12.58 -10.80 -8.49
N ALA A 269 -13.81 -11.11 -8.09
CA ALA A 269 -14.48 -12.37 -8.39
C ALA A 269 -15.22 -12.39 -9.74
N SER A 270 -15.32 -11.25 -10.43
CA SER A 270 -16.05 -11.06 -11.69
C SER A 270 -15.23 -11.40 -12.98
#